data_9238df298e15bae519a4927d157bb25e
#
_entry.id   9238df298e15bae519a4927d157bb25e
#
_cell.length_a   1.000
_cell.length_b   1.000
_cell.length_c   1.000
_cell.angle_alpha   90.00
_cell.angle_beta   90.00
_cell.angle_gamma   90.00
#
_symmetry.space_group_name_H-M   'P 1'
#
loop_
_entity.id
_entity.type
_entity.pdbx_description
1 polymer ?
#
loop_
_entity_poly.entity_id
_entity_poly.type
_entity_poly.pdbx_seq_one_letter_code
_entity_poly.pdbx_strand_id
1 'polypeptide(L)'
;LLAGRKLTEEMLEKPQSAVITRLLTGSDGRPMGKSLKNFIPITDEPNDMYGKVMAIVDDVIFEYFELVTRVPMEEIEKMKKDVKKGANPMKYKKRLASEIVSFYHGEEAAEKSAKYFEKTVQQGDTPSDITIIEGKGGTTLLDTLKFFLGDEFSSSQIKRTIRQGGVEVNGVKIKDPKEELENKSGDVIKFGKRKFAQIK
;
A
#
# COMPACT_ATOMS: atom_id res chain seq x y z
N LEU A 1 -31.47 2.34 5.61
CA LEU A 1 -31.79 0.93 5.80
C LEU A 1 -33.18 0.73 6.38
N LEU A 2 -33.52 1.31 7.57
CA LEU A 2 -34.82 1.09 8.21
C LEU A 2 -36.00 1.56 7.35
N ALA A 3 -35.91 2.75 6.75
CA ALA A 3 -36.95 3.26 5.84
C ALA A 3 -37.16 2.38 4.61
N GLY A 4 -36.06 1.91 3.99
CA GLY A 4 -36.15 0.99 2.85
C GLY A 4 -36.76 -0.35 3.23
N ARG A 5 -36.41 -0.90 4.41
CA ARG A 5 -37.00 -2.14 4.93
C ARG A 5 -38.51 -2.01 5.11
N LYS A 6 -38.97 -0.89 5.72
CA LYS A 6 -40.37 -0.62 5.92
C LYS A 6 -41.13 -0.49 4.59
N LEU A 7 -40.55 0.22 3.62
CA LEU A 7 -41.13 0.37 2.29
C LEU A 7 -41.27 -1.00 1.60
N THR A 8 -40.26 -1.87 1.71
CA THR A 8 -40.30 -3.21 1.12
C THR A 8 -41.35 -4.09 1.79
N GLU A 9 -41.52 -3.97 3.10
CA GLU A 9 -42.57 -4.66 3.85
C GLU A 9 -43.96 -4.24 3.39
N GLU A 10 -44.18 -2.95 3.21
CA GLU A 10 -45.47 -2.41 2.73
C GLU A 10 -45.76 -2.79 1.26
N MET A 11 -44.74 -2.83 0.38
CA MET A 11 -44.92 -3.09 -1.05
C MET A 11 -44.93 -4.59 -1.41
N LEU A 12 -44.13 -5.41 -0.70
CA LEU A 12 -43.91 -6.82 -1.04
C LEU A 12 -44.40 -7.80 0.04
N GLU A 13 -45.04 -7.29 1.08
CA GLU A 13 -45.53 -8.06 2.24
C GLU A 13 -44.45 -8.90 2.95
N LYS A 14 -43.18 -8.64 2.65
CA LYS A 14 -42.02 -9.34 3.24
C LYS A 14 -40.92 -8.36 3.60
N PRO A 15 -40.61 -8.18 4.91
CA PRO A 15 -39.52 -7.32 5.33
C PRO A 15 -38.16 -7.93 4.92
N GLN A 16 -37.26 -7.11 4.42
CA GLN A 16 -35.89 -7.51 4.16
C GLN A 16 -35.12 -7.75 5.45
N SER A 17 -34.28 -8.77 5.49
CA SER A 17 -33.28 -8.92 6.54
C SER A 17 -32.12 -7.95 6.32
N ALA A 18 -31.63 -7.36 7.39
CA ALA A 18 -30.47 -6.47 7.33
C ALA A 18 -29.31 -7.08 8.11
N VAL A 19 -28.17 -7.21 7.46
CA VAL A 19 -26.90 -7.56 8.11
C VAL A 19 -26.09 -6.27 8.30
N ILE A 20 -25.74 -5.98 9.53
CA ILE A 20 -24.99 -4.79 9.90
C ILE A 20 -23.62 -5.24 10.39
N THR A 21 -22.56 -4.67 9.81
CA THR A 21 -21.17 -4.88 10.22
C THR A 21 -20.58 -3.58 10.74
N ARG A 22 -19.48 -3.67 11.47
CA ARG A 22 -18.67 -2.50 11.82
C ARG A 22 -18.05 -1.90 10.55
N LEU A 23 -17.92 -0.57 10.53
CA LEU A 23 -17.22 0.12 9.45
C LEU A 23 -15.72 -0.05 9.63
N LEU A 24 -15.00 -0.35 8.54
CA LEU A 24 -13.55 -0.39 8.53
C LEU A 24 -13.01 1.02 8.32
N THR A 25 -12.09 1.43 9.17
CA THR A 25 -11.38 2.71 9.09
C THR A 25 -10.35 2.67 7.93
N GLY A 26 -10.10 3.81 7.31
CA GLY A 26 -9.05 3.92 6.29
C GLY A 26 -7.64 3.75 6.88
N SER A 27 -6.66 3.53 6.02
CA SER A 27 -5.25 3.29 6.40
C SER A 27 -4.61 4.44 7.20
N ASP A 28 -5.20 5.62 7.14
CA ASP A 28 -4.79 6.85 7.84
C ASP A 28 -5.58 7.16 9.11
N GLY A 29 -6.44 6.24 9.56
CA GLY A 29 -7.28 6.38 10.76
C GLY A 29 -8.56 7.21 10.56
N ARG A 30 -8.80 7.74 9.35
CA ARG A 30 -10.03 8.46 9.00
C ARG A 30 -11.04 7.53 8.35
N PRO A 31 -12.32 7.92 8.27
CA PRO A 31 -13.30 7.14 7.52
C PRO A 31 -12.81 6.84 6.10
N MET A 32 -12.99 5.60 5.65
CA MET A 32 -12.55 5.17 4.32
C MET A 32 -13.32 5.89 3.22
N GLY A 33 -12.62 6.41 2.22
CA GLY A 33 -13.24 7.13 1.10
C GLY A 33 -12.42 7.11 -0.17
N LYS A 34 -13.11 7.01 -1.32
CA LYS A 34 -12.47 7.00 -2.64
C LYS A 34 -11.65 8.28 -2.89
N SER A 35 -12.19 9.44 -2.49
CA SER A 35 -11.52 10.74 -2.63
C SER A 35 -10.29 10.88 -1.74
N LEU A 36 -10.27 10.20 -0.60
CA LEU A 36 -9.14 10.21 0.35
C LEU A 36 -8.03 9.23 -0.07
N LYS A 37 -8.32 8.29 -0.97
CA LYS A 37 -7.39 7.24 -1.41
C LYS A 37 -6.74 6.49 -0.22
N ASN A 38 -7.47 6.35 0.89
CA ASN A 38 -7.02 5.71 2.13
C ASN A 38 -7.52 4.28 2.28
N PHE A 39 -7.84 3.62 1.19
CA PHE A 39 -8.21 2.21 1.13
C PHE A 39 -7.07 1.38 0.54
N ILE A 40 -7.09 0.08 0.83
CA ILE A 40 -6.19 -0.91 0.24
C ILE A 40 -7.03 -1.76 -0.71
N PRO A 41 -6.83 -1.65 -2.05
CA PRO A 41 -7.57 -2.44 -3.02
C PRO A 41 -7.27 -3.94 -2.86
N ILE A 42 -8.29 -4.77 -2.94
CA ILE A 42 -8.13 -6.25 -2.96
C ILE A 42 -7.50 -6.74 -4.28
N THR A 43 -7.48 -5.88 -5.29
CA THR A 43 -6.88 -6.14 -6.61
C THR A 43 -5.42 -5.72 -6.71
N ASP A 44 -4.84 -5.19 -5.62
CA ASP A 44 -3.43 -4.83 -5.59
C ASP A 44 -2.54 -6.07 -5.73
N GLU A 45 -1.40 -5.90 -6.39
CA GLU A 45 -0.35 -6.92 -6.39
C GLU A 45 0.16 -7.21 -4.97
N PRO A 46 0.59 -8.46 -4.67
CA PRO A 46 0.96 -8.88 -3.32
C PRO A 46 1.96 -7.95 -2.61
N ASN A 47 2.99 -7.50 -3.32
CA ASN A 47 4.02 -6.60 -2.76
C ASN A 47 3.46 -5.22 -2.43
N ASP A 48 2.57 -4.68 -3.28
CA ASP A 48 1.92 -3.39 -3.06
C ASP A 48 0.92 -3.47 -1.91
N MET A 49 0.11 -4.53 -1.87
CA MET A 49 -0.82 -4.80 -0.78
C MET A 49 -0.07 -4.89 0.56
N TYR A 50 1.00 -5.70 0.62
CA TYR A 50 1.85 -5.82 1.81
C TYR A 50 2.37 -4.46 2.26
N GLY A 51 2.96 -3.69 1.33
CA GLY A 51 3.50 -2.37 1.62
C GLY A 51 2.45 -1.35 2.08
N LYS A 52 1.21 -1.40 1.54
CA LYS A 52 0.10 -0.55 1.98
C LYS A 52 -0.37 -0.91 3.38
N VAL A 53 -0.46 -2.21 3.71
CA VAL A 53 -0.78 -2.66 5.07
C VAL A 53 0.31 -2.23 6.06
N MET A 54 1.58 -2.33 5.69
CA MET A 54 2.69 -1.84 6.52
C MET A 54 2.65 -0.32 6.76
N ALA A 55 1.99 0.43 5.90
CA ALA A 55 1.86 1.90 5.99
C ALA A 55 0.65 2.38 6.80
N ILE A 56 -0.25 1.50 7.27
CA ILE A 56 -1.38 1.91 8.11
C ILE A 56 -0.89 2.53 9.42
N VAL A 57 -1.68 3.42 10.01
CA VAL A 57 -1.36 4.00 11.32
C VAL A 57 -1.50 2.95 12.44
N ASP A 58 -0.73 3.11 13.52
CA ASP A 58 -0.67 2.10 14.58
C ASP A 58 -2.00 1.88 15.28
N ASP A 59 -2.81 2.92 15.39
CA ASP A 59 -4.11 2.89 16.09
C ASP A 59 -5.15 1.97 15.43
N VAL A 60 -5.03 1.71 14.12
CA VAL A 60 -5.99 0.87 13.40
C VAL A 60 -5.54 -0.58 13.21
N ILE A 61 -4.33 -0.96 13.64
CA ILE A 61 -3.78 -2.31 13.46
C ILE A 61 -4.75 -3.38 13.96
N PHE A 62 -5.24 -3.23 15.18
CA PHE A 62 -6.10 -4.24 15.81
C PHE A 62 -7.52 -4.23 15.28
N GLU A 63 -8.02 -3.09 14.79
CA GLU A 63 -9.28 -3.01 14.06
C GLU A 63 -9.20 -3.84 12.77
N TYR A 64 -8.08 -3.73 12.04
CA TYR A 64 -7.85 -4.53 10.83
C TYR A 64 -7.74 -6.02 11.15
N PHE A 65 -7.05 -6.41 12.23
CA PHE A 65 -7.06 -7.82 12.66
C PHE A 65 -8.47 -8.33 12.91
N GLU A 66 -9.31 -7.58 13.63
CA GLU A 66 -10.67 -7.97 13.96
C GLU A 66 -11.61 -8.07 12.77
N LEU A 67 -11.47 -7.17 11.79
CA LEU A 67 -12.45 -7.01 10.73
C LEU A 67 -12.04 -7.67 9.40
N VAL A 68 -10.73 -7.87 9.15
CA VAL A 68 -10.25 -8.34 7.85
C VAL A 68 -9.36 -9.58 7.92
N THR A 69 -9.18 -10.18 9.11
CA THR A 69 -8.45 -11.44 9.24
C THR A 69 -9.28 -12.52 9.94
N ARG A 70 -8.79 -13.76 9.92
CA ARG A 70 -9.37 -14.89 10.65
C ARG A 70 -8.66 -15.19 11.96
N VAL A 71 -7.80 -14.28 12.43
CA VAL A 71 -7.08 -14.45 13.70
C VAL A 71 -8.09 -14.45 14.86
N PRO A 72 -8.02 -15.44 15.78
CA PRO A 72 -8.94 -15.53 16.91
C PRO A 72 -8.89 -14.28 17.81
N MET A 73 -10.06 -13.84 18.30
CA MET A 73 -10.16 -12.65 19.16
C MET A 73 -9.30 -12.75 20.42
N GLU A 74 -9.16 -13.94 21.00
CA GLU A 74 -8.31 -14.17 22.17
C GLU A 74 -6.85 -13.83 21.89
N GLU A 75 -6.37 -14.16 20.69
CA GLU A 75 -5.01 -13.85 20.24
C GLU A 75 -4.84 -12.35 19.98
N ILE A 76 -5.83 -11.72 19.36
CA ILE A 76 -5.84 -10.26 19.13
C ILE A 76 -5.78 -9.53 20.48
N GLU A 77 -6.53 -9.96 21.49
CA GLU A 77 -6.48 -9.36 22.82
C GLU A 77 -5.14 -9.54 23.53
N LYS A 78 -4.45 -10.68 23.31
CA LYS A 78 -3.07 -10.87 23.80
C LYS A 78 -2.13 -9.87 23.15
N MET A 79 -2.17 -9.74 21.82
CA MET A 79 -1.35 -8.79 21.09
C MET A 79 -1.59 -7.34 21.53
N LYS A 80 -2.85 -6.93 21.77
CA LYS A 80 -3.18 -5.61 22.31
C LYS A 80 -2.55 -5.37 23.67
N LYS A 81 -2.60 -6.36 24.55
CA LYS A 81 -1.97 -6.28 25.89
C LYS A 81 -0.46 -6.15 25.79
N ASP A 82 0.17 -6.87 24.87
CA ASP A 82 1.62 -6.81 24.67
C ASP A 82 2.07 -5.43 24.17
N VAL A 83 1.34 -4.84 23.22
CA VAL A 83 1.64 -3.47 22.76
C VAL A 83 1.45 -2.45 23.88
N LYS A 84 0.43 -2.60 24.72
CA LYS A 84 0.24 -1.73 25.92
C LYS A 84 1.39 -1.87 26.93
N LYS A 85 2.08 -3.01 26.95
CA LYS A 85 3.29 -3.25 27.77
C LYS A 85 4.58 -2.78 27.13
N GLY A 86 4.52 -2.16 25.95
CA GLY A 86 5.68 -1.61 25.24
C GLY A 86 6.24 -2.50 24.13
N ALA A 87 5.54 -3.56 23.72
CA ALA A 87 5.95 -4.32 22.55
C ALA A 87 5.88 -3.47 21.27
N ASN A 88 6.85 -3.65 20.37
CA ASN A 88 6.92 -2.88 19.13
C ASN A 88 5.75 -3.23 18.19
N PRO A 89 4.89 -2.27 17.81
CA PRO A 89 3.77 -2.47 16.90
C PRO A 89 4.17 -3.02 15.53
N MET A 90 5.40 -2.75 15.08
CA MET A 90 5.93 -3.21 13.80
C MET A 90 5.83 -4.71 13.60
N LYS A 91 6.05 -5.50 14.68
CA LYS A 91 5.89 -6.96 14.65
C LYS A 91 4.47 -7.37 14.25
N TYR A 92 3.48 -6.68 14.79
CA TYR A 92 2.07 -6.98 14.54
C TYR A 92 1.62 -6.46 13.17
N LYS A 93 2.16 -5.33 12.70
CA LYS A 93 1.93 -4.89 11.31
C LYS A 93 2.45 -5.90 10.29
N LYS A 94 3.67 -6.43 10.48
CA LYS A 94 4.21 -7.46 9.60
C LYS A 94 3.30 -8.69 9.56
N ARG A 95 2.84 -9.14 10.74
CA ARG A 95 1.90 -10.25 10.82
C ARG A 95 0.58 -9.93 10.12
N LEU A 96 -0.01 -8.77 10.38
CA LEU A 96 -1.23 -8.34 9.72
C LEU A 96 -1.10 -8.33 8.20
N ALA A 97 0.02 -7.79 7.68
CA ALA A 97 0.30 -7.75 6.26
C ALA A 97 0.41 -9.17 5.67
N SER A 98 1.09 -10.09 6.38
CA SER A 98 1.17 -11.49 5.94
C SER A 98 -0.20 -12.18 5.95
N GLU A 99 -1.03 -11.99 6.98
CA GLU A 99 -2.38 -12.56 7.07
C GLU A 99 -3.28 -12.07 5.92
N ILE A 100 -3.27 -10.76 5.63
CA ILE A 100 -4.08 -10.18 4.56
C ILE A 100 -3.60 -10.66 3.20
N VAL A 101 -2.30 -10.61 2.91
CA VAL A 101 -1.77 -11.06 1.62
C VAL A 101 -1.97 -12.57 1.45
N SER A 102 -1.78 -13.37 2.50
CA SER A 102 -2.06 -14.81 2.46
C SER A 102 -3.52 -15.10 2.14
N PHE A 103 -4.45 -14.33 2.68
CA PHE A 103 -5.88 -14.51 2.44
C PHE A 103 -6.28 -14.27 0.98
N TYR A 104 -5.70 -13.25 0.32
CA TYR A 104 -6.07 -12.88 -1.06
C TYR A 104 -5.19 -13.52 -2.13
N HIS A 105 -3.92 -13.80 -1.83
CA HIS A 105 -2.91 -14.21 -2.82
C HIS A 105 -2.19 -15.53 -2.46
N GLY A 106 -2.50 -16.10 -1.28
CA GLY A 106 -1.88 -17.35 -0.81
C GLY A 106 -0.61 -17.15 0.02
N GLU A 107 -0.21 -18.19 0.76
CA GLU A 107 0.90 -18.16 1.71
C GLU A 107 2.25 -17.86 1.03
N GLU A 108 2.51 -18.49 -0.11
CA GLU A 108 3.76 -18.30 -0.85
C GLU A 108 3.96 -16.83 -1.28
N ALA A 109 2.87 -16.16 -1.74
CA ALA A 109 2.91 -14.76 -2.10
C ALA A 109 3.15 -13.87 -0.87
N ALA A 110 2.55 -14.20 0.28
CA ALA A 110 2.76 -13.48 1.52
C ALA A 110 4.21 -13.55 2.00
N GLU A 111 4.84 -14.74 1.96
CA GLU A 111 6.26 -14.90 2.32
C GLU A 111 7.19 -14.13 1.38
N LYS A 112 6.93 -14.19 0.06
CA LYS A 112 7.71 -13.44 -0.93
C LYS A 112 7.59 -11.93 -0.68
N SER A 113 6.38 -11.44 -0.42
CA SER A 113 6.13 -10.03 -0.14
C SER A 113 6.76 -9.55 1.16
N ALA A 114 6.77 -10.38 2.20
CA ALA A 114 7.46 -10.08 3.45
C ALA A 114 8.96 -9.93 3.25
N LYS A 115 9.60 -10.88 2.55
CA LYS A 115 11.03 -10.85 2.20
C LYS A 115 11.37 -9.65 1.31
N TYR A 116 10.50 -9.37 0.32
CA TYR A 116 10.64 -8.20 -0.56
C TYR A 116 10.62 -6.90 0.25
N PHE A 117 9.64 -6.74 1.14
CA PHE A 117 9.51 -5.56 2.00
C PHE A 117 10.74 -5.36 2.90
N GLU A 118 11.27 -6.44 3.50
CA GLU A 118 12.48 -6.36 4.33
C GLU A 118 13.68 -5.87 3.53
N LYS A 119 13.93 -6.44 2.38
CA LYS A 119 15.07 -6.06 1.54
C LYS A 119 14.94 -4.62 1.03
N THR A 120 13.79 -4.28 0.45
CA THR A 120 13.63 -3.02 -0.28
C THR A 120 13.33 -1.82 0.60
N VAL A 121 12.51 -2.00 1.64
CA VAL A 121 12.04 -0.88 2.49
C VAL A 121 12.84 -0.75 3.76
N GLN A 122 13.22 -1.86 4.41
CA GLN A 122 13.97 -1.82 5.66
C GLN A 122 15.48 -1.75 5.45
N GLN A 123 16.03 -2.51 4.50
CA GLN A 123 17.48 -2.51 4.20
C GLN A 123 17.86 -1.51 3.10
N GLY A 124 16.88 -1.05 2.34
CA GLY A 124 17.11 -0.07 1.25
C GLY A 124 17.73 -0.69 0.00
N ASP A 125 17.77 -2.01 -0.08
CA ASP A 125 18.31 -2.72 -1.23
C ASP A 125 17.40 -2.55 -2.46
N THR A 126 18.04 -2.59 -3.62
CA THR A 126 17.33 -2.59 -4.90
C THR A 126 16.66 -3.94 -5.12
N PRO A 127 15.35 -4.01 -5.43
CA PRO A 127 14.67 -5.28 -5.67
C PRO A 127 15.29 -6.06 -6.81
N SER A 128 15.24 -7.39 -6.73
CA SER A 128 15.61 -8.27 -7.85
C SER A 128 14.57 -8.28 -8.99
N ASP A 129 13.37 -7.82 -8.71
CA ASP A 129 12.25 -7.77 -9.66
C ASP A 129 11.91 -6.30 -9.94
N ILE A 130 12.74 -5.68 -10.80
CA ILE A 130 12.62 -4.27 -11.17
C ILE A 130 11.89 -4.16 -12.51
N THR A 131 10.99 -3.19 -12.63
CA THR A 131 10.38 -2.85 -13.92
C THR A 131 11.46 -2.32 -14.86
N ILE A 132 11.65 -3.01 -15.99
CA ILE A 132 12.59 -2.55 -17.03
C ILE A 132 11.85 -1.54 -17.91
N ILE A 133 12.43 -0.35 -18.07
CA ILE A 133 11.92 0.70 -18.95
C ILE A 133 12.95 1.04 -20.02
N GLU A 134 12.46 1.35 -21.23
CA GLU A 134 13.35 1.82 -22.31
C GLU A 134 13.79 3.26 -22.03
N GLY A 135 15.10 3.46 -21.92
CA GLY A 135 15.68 4.78 -21.76
C GLY A 135 15.68 5.55 -23.07
N LYS A 136 15.06 6.74 -23.07
CA LYS A 136 15.25 7.72 -24.14
C LYS A 136 16.23 8.77 -23.63
N GLY A 137 17.44 8.81 -24.14
CA GLY A 137 18.42 9.83 -23.80
C GLY A 137 17.89 11.25 -24.03
N GLY A 138 18.28 12.20 -23.18
CA GLY A 138 17.86 13.60 -23.28
C GLY A 138 16.44 13.87 -22.80
N THR A 139 15.84 12.96 -22.03
CA THR A 139 14.52 13.18 -21.39
C THR A 139 14.68 13.69 -19.98
N THR A 140 13.72 14.53 -19.53
CA THR A 140 13.73 15.00 -18.14
C THR A 140 13.36 13.88 -17.17
N LEU A 141 13.82 13.96 -15.92
CA LEU A 141 13.40 13.05 -14.85
C LEU A 141 11.88 12.93 -14.76
N LEU A 142 11.17 14.06 -14.95
CA LEU A 142 9.72 14.08 -14.92
C LEU A 142 9.11 13.22 -16.04
N ASP A 143 9.64 13.30 -17.26
CA ASP A 143 9.08 12.58 -18.40
C ASP A 143 9.38 11.09 -18.30
N THR A 144 10.59 10.73 -17.85
CA THR A 144 10.94 9.33 -17.55
C THR A 144 10.03 8.73 -16.48
N LEU A 145 9.75 9.49 -15.40
CA LEU A 145 8.85 9.03 -14.33
C LEU A 145 7.39 8.93 -14.79
N LYS A 146 6.91 9.83 -15.65
CA LYS A 146 5.58 9.69 -16.25
C LYS A 146 5.43 8.42 -17.07
N PHE A 147 6.45 8.11 -17.88
CA PHE A 147 6.47 6.88 -18.65
C PHE A 147 6.46 5.64 -17.74
N PHE A 148 7.29 5.65 -16.70
CA PHE A 148 7.37 4.56 -15.73
C PHE A 148 6.09 4.34 -14.91
N LEU A 149 5.48 5.43 -14.42
CA LEU A 149 4.35 5.36 -13.49
C LEU A 149 2.98 5.36 -14.19
N GLY A 150 2.93 5.67 -15.49
CA GLY A 150 1.68 5.74 -16.25
C GLY A 150 0.65 6.67 -15.59
N ASP A 151 -0.60 6.23 -15.56
CA ASP A 151 -1.72 6.99 -15.00
C ASP A 151 -1.86 6.84 -13.45
N GLU A 152 -1.00 6.07 -12.81
CA GLU A 152 -1.06 5.83 -11.36
C GLU A 152 -0.85 7.12 -10.55
N PHE A 153 0.01 8.02 -11.08
CA PHE A 153 0.34 9.29 -10.44
C PHE A 153 0.15 10.47 -11.40
N SER A 154 -0.54 11.51 -10.94
CA SER A 154 -0.63 12.75 -11.71
C SER A 154 0.73 13.45 -11.81
N SER A 155 0.93 14.24 -12.89
CA SER A 155 2.16 15.03 -13.06
C SER A 155 2.46 15.96 -11.88
N SER A 156 1.43 16.45 -11.21
CA SER A 156 1.59 17.31 -10.02
C SER A 156 2.09 16.52 -8.81
N GLN A 157 1.63 15.28 -8.64
CA GLN A 157 2.10 14.39 -7.57
C GLN A 157 3.55 13.99 -7.81
N ILE A 158 3.93 13.64 -9.04
CA ILE A 158 5.31 13.29 -9.41
C ILE A 158 6.24 14.47 -9.11
N LYS A 159 5.91 15.69 -9.59
CA LYS A 159 6.69 16.91 -9.33
C LYS A 159 6.85 17.19 -7.83
N ARG A 160 5.79 17.01 -7.05
CA ARG A 160 5.85 17.20 -5.60
C ARG A 160 6.78 16.20 -4.94
N THR A 161 6.70 14.91 -5.32
CA THR A 161 7.56 13.84 -4.79
C THR A 161 9.03 14.09 -5.11
N ILE A 162 9.34 14.53 -6.34
CA ILE A 162 10.72 14.91 -6.73
C ILE A 162 11.24 16.03 -5.84
N ARG A 163 10.48 17.13 -5.71
CA ARG A 163 10.89 18.30 -4.90
C ARG A 163 11.09 17.96 -3.42
N GLN A 164 10.33 17.00 -2.91
CA GLN A 164 10.45 16.49 -1.54
C GLN A 164 11.63 15.53 -1.34
N GLY A 165 12.41 15.23 -2.41
CA GLY A 165 13.53 14.30 -2.36
C GLY A 165 13.09 12.82 -2.26
N GLY A 166 11.89 12.52 -2.73
CA GLY A 166 11.36 11.16 -2.79
C GLY A 166 11.77 10.38 -4.04
N VAL A 167 12.71 10.90 -4.84
CA VAL A 167 13.24 10.24 -6.05
C VAL A 167 14.74 10.13 -5.95
N GLU A 168 15.25 8.93 -6.24
CA GLU A 168 16.68 8.65 -6.28
C GLU A 168 17.02 8.00 -7.64
N VAL A 169 18.16 8.39 -8.22
CA VAL A 169 18.74 7.73 -9.39
C VAL A 169 20.12 7.21 -8.97
N ASN A 170 20.32 5.92 -9.06
CA ASN A 170 21.55 5.24 -8.58
C ASN A 170 21.93 5.61 -7.13
N GLY A 171 20.91 5.75 -6.26
CA GLY A 171 21.09 6.13 -4.86
C GLY A 171 21.28 7.63 -4.60
N VAL A 172 21.38 8.46 -5.64
CA VAL A 172 21.50 9.91 -5.53
C VAL A 172 20.12 10.56 -5.59
N LYS A 173 19.78 11.36 -4.57
CA LYS A 173 18.50 12.09 -4.52
C LYS A 173 18.46 13.24 -5.51
N ILE A 174 17.46 13.24 -6.37
CA ILE A 174 17.20 14.32 -7.32
C ILE A 174 16.00 15.13 -6.85
N LYS A 175 16.10 16.45 -6.90
CA LYS A 175 15.03 17.38 -6.46
C LYS A 175 14.50 18.27 -7.57
N ASP A 176 15.17 18.34 -8.72
CA ASP A 176 14.72 19.12 -9.85
C ASP A 176 13.94 18.23 -10.84
N PRO A 177 12.64 18.48 -11.07
CA PRO A 177 11.86 17.75 -12.05
C PRO A 177 12.33 17.92 -13.50
N LYS A 178 13.10 18.98 -13.79
CA LYS A 178 13.64 19.29 -15.12
C LYS A 178 15.06 18.77 -15.32
N GLU A 179 15.63 18.11 -14.34
CA GLU A 179 16.96 17.51 -14.47
C GLU A 179 16.96 16.51 -15.62
N GLU A 180 17.89 16.70 -16.55
CA GLU A 180 18.06 15.79 -17.68
C GLU A 180 18.82 14.55 -17.24
N LEU A 181 18.23 13.39 -17.54
CA LEU A 181 18.87 12.10 -17.28
C LEU A 181 19.63 11.65 -18.51
N GLU A 182 20.85 11.18 -18.31
CA GLU A 182 21.60 10.52 -19.38
C GLU A 182 20.96 9.20 -19.78
N ASN A 183 20.09 8.64 -18.91
CA ASN A 183 19.36 7.39 -19.13
C ASN A 183 20.26 6.25 -19.63
N LYS A 184 21.37 6.03 -18.93
CA LYS A 184 22.30 4.95 -19.27
C LYS A 184 21.67 3.59 -18.96
N SER A 185 21.92 2.63 -19.83
CA SER A 185 21.52 1.24 -19.57
C SER A 185 22.10 0.76 -18.24
N GLY A 186 21.24 0.25 -17.38
CA GLY A 186 21.58 -0.18 -16.02
C GLY A 186 21.24 0.84 -14.93
N ASP A 187 20.92 2.10 -15.27
CA ASP A 187 20.52 3.10 -14.27
C ASP A 187 19.25 2.65 -13.53
N VAL A 188 19.28 2.78 -12.20
CA VAL A 188 18.16 2.42 -11.33
C VAL A 188 17.49 3.68 -10.79
N ILE A 189 16.19 3.83 -11.08
CA ILE A 189 15.36 4.91 -10.59
C ILE A 189 14.47 4.37 -9.46
N LYS A 190 14.49 5.04 -8.31
CA LYS A 190 13.60 4.76 -7.18
C LYS A 190 12.61 5.91 -7.01
N PHE A 191 11.32 5.62 -7.01
CA PHE A 191 10.26 6.57 -6.75
C PHE A 191 9.52 6.22 -5.45
N GLY A 192 9.66 7.08 -4.45
CA GLY A 192 9.16 6.82 -3.11
C GLY A 192 9.88 5.65 -2.45
N LYS A 193 9.14 4.87 -1.67
CA LYS A 193 9.71 3.74 -0.90
C LYS A 193 9.61 2.39 -1.61
N ARG A 194 8.80 2.27 -2.67
CA ARG A 194 8.37 0.96 -3.19
C ARG A 194 8.47 0.78 -4.69
N LYS A 195 8.55 1.84 -5.46
CA LYS A 195 8.59 1.78 -6.93
C LYS A 195 10.02 1.88 -7.41
N PHE A 196 10.44 0.91 -8.21
CA PHE A 196 11.79 0.87 -8.77
C PHE A 196 11.69 0.58 -10.28
N ALA A 197 12.52 1.24 -11.06
CA ALA A 197 12.68 0.98 -12.49
C ALA A 197 14.16 0.90 -12.83
N GLN A 198 14.50 0.05 -13.79
CA GLN A 198 15.83 -0.01 -14.39
C GLN A 198 15.76 0.40 -15.85
N ILE A 199 16.65 1.27 -16.27
CA ILE A 199 16.76 1.71 -17.65
C ILE A 199 17.54 0.65 -18.43
N LYS A 200 16.98 0.29 -19.61
CA LYS A 200 17.59 -0.65 -20.53
C LYS A 200 18.34 0.07 -21.64
#